data_c4660e06ecb0ab67d52da915e2c2d2e3
#
_entry.id   c4660e06ecb0ab67d52da915e2c2d2e3
#
_cell.length_a   1.000
_cell.length_b   1.000
_cell.length_c   1.000
_cell.angle_alpha   90.00
_cell.angle_beta   90.00
_cell.angle_gamma   90.00
#
_symmetry.space_group_name_H-M   'P 1'
#
loop_
_entity.id
_entity.type
_entity.pdbx_description
1 polymer ?
#
loop_
_entity_poly.entity_id
_entity_poly.type
_entity_poly.pdbx_seq_one_letter_code
_entity_poly.pdbx_strand_id
1 'polypeptide(L)'
;MADTHVVRSLKWFGFWSALGGIASVQLYLAHQRLGPDPWGWGQALEASLPAWYLWGLLSLVVVWLARRFQVDRANFGRHFFIHLGGSLDIALLQLVAAVGIQDLLHAAAGRPYPFAQKLVDDFTLFFHWNVLIYWAIVAVVHAYDYHHALEQRRVTRPADRLLVEDDGRSFFVRTADVDWIEAAKNYVRLHVGDRTHLLRSTLTALEQRLDPERFRRINRSAVVNLDRVRELQPWFHGDAIVILQTGTRVTLSRRYRDNLLAPSTS
;
A
#
# COMPACT_ATOMS: atom_id res chain seq x y z
N MET A 1 18.73 8.04 1.06
CA MET A 1 18.13 6.83 1.68
C MET A 1 18.09 6.88 3.21
N ALA A 2 19.04 7.50 3.93
CA ALA A 2 19.03 7.60 5.40
C ALA A 2 17.88 8.46 5.96
N ASP A 3 17.49 9.54 5.28
CA ASP A 3 16.45 10.48 5.75
C ASP A 3 15.04 9.88 5.86
N THR A 4 14.68 8.93 4.98
CA THR A 4 13.34 8.33 4.98
C THR A 4 13.09 7.41 6.18
N HIS A 5 14.11 6.71 6.66
CA HIS A 5 13.99 5.84 7.85
C HIS A 5 13.88 6.65 9.13
N VAL A 6 14.64 7.73 9.26
CA VAL A 6 14.61 8.64 10.43
C VAL A 6 13.25 9.32 10.54
N VAL A 7 12.72 9.86 9.45
CA VAL A 7 11.41 10.51 9.42
C VAL A 7 10.28 9.51 9.76
N ARG A 8 10.38 8.28 9.30
CA ARG A 8 9.40 7.23 9.60
C ARG A 8 9.41 6.83 11.08
N SER A 9 10.61 6.69 11.67
CA SER A 9 10.77 6.39 13.09
C SER A 9 10.26 7.53 13.97
N LEU A 10 10.53 8.79 13.60
CA LEU A 10 10.04 9.97 14.30
C LEU A 10 8.51 10.08 14.27
N LYS A 11 7.88 9.81 13.13
CA LYS A 11 6.41 9.81 13.01
C LYS A 11 5.78 8.71 13.88
N TRP A 12 6.38 7.52 13.89
CA TRP A 12 5.92 6.40 14.70
C TRP A 12 6.04 6.73 16.20
N PHE A 13 7.20 7.23 16.65
CA PHE A 13 7.41 7.63 18.04
C PHE A 13 6.46 8.77 18.44
N GLY A 14 6.31 9.80 17.59
CA GLY A 14 5.40 10.91 17.82
C GLY A 14 3.94 10.50 17.97
N PHE A 15 3.49 9.53 17.16
CA PHE A 15 2.14 8.99 17.24
C PHE A 15 1.85 8.32 18.59
N TRP A 16 2.73 7.43 19.06
CA TRP A 16 2.55 6.74 20.34
C TRP A 16 2.72 7.68 21.53
N SER A 17 3.63 8.67 21.43
CA SER A 17 3.75 9.72 22.44
C SER A 17 2.49 10.58 22.54
N ALA A 18 1.87 10.91 21.44
CA ALA A 18 0.61 11.67 21.43
C ALA A 18 -0.52 10.89 22.11
N LEU A 19 -0.67 9.59 21.80
CA LEU A 19 -1.66 8.74 22.45
C LEU A 19 -1.40 8.60 23.96
N GLY A 20 -0.15 8.38 24.34
CA GLY A 20 0.25 8.34 25.75
C GLY A 20 0.00 9.66 26.48
N GLY A 21 0.27 10.78 25.82
CA GLY A 21 -0.03 12.11 26.34
C GLY A 21 -1.53 12.35 26.56
N ILE A 22 -2.37 11.98 25.59
CA ILE A 22 -3.83 12.05 25.72
C ILE A 22 -4.31 11.20 26.90
N ALA A 23 -3.83 9.96 27.02
CA ALA A 23 -4.15 9.09 28.13
C ALA A 23 -3.69 9.66 29.49
N SER A 24 -2.52 10.29 29.53
CA SER A 24 -2.02 10.98 30.74
C SER A 24 -2.95 12.12 31.16
N VAL A 25 -3.43 12.94 30.19
CA VAL A 25 -4.41 13.99 30.44
C VAL A 25 -5.70 13.42 31.02
N GLN A 26 -6.21 12.35 30.41
CA GLN A 26 -7.43 11.68 30.89
C GLN A 26 -7.29 11.15 32.32
N LEU A 27 -6.18 10.47 32.63
CA LEU A 27 -5.89 9.95 33.96
C LEU A 27 -5.76 11.08 35.00
N TYR A 28 -5.03 12.13 34.63
CA TYR A 28 -4.90 13.32 35.49
C TYR A 28 -6.24 13.92 35.85
N LEU A 29 -7.10 14.18 34.84
CA LEU A 29 -8.43 14.78 35.06
C LEU A 29 -9.34 13.84 35.83
N ALA A 30 -9.29 12.53 35.60
CA ALA A 30 -10.08 11.54 36.31
C ALA A 30 -9.74 11.52 37.82
N HIS A 31 -8.45 11.52 38.17
CA HIS A 31 -8.01 11.53 39.57
C HIS A 31 -8.24 12.85 40.26
N GLN A 32 -8.21 13.98 39.56
CA GLN A 32 -8.58 15.27 40.09
C GLN A 32 -10.07 15.37 40.49
N ARG A 33 -10.95 14.63 39.78
CA ARG A 33 -12.41 14.74 39.99
C ARG A 33 -12.99 13.59 40.79
N LEU A 34 -12.46 12.39 40.66
CA LEU A 34 -13.09 11.16 41.15
C LEU A 34 -12.19 10.38 42.12
N GLY A 35 -10.91 10.69 42.20
CA GLY A 35 -9.96 10.00 43.09
C GLY A 35 -10.00 10.56 44.53
N PRO A 36 -9.70 9.72 45.53
CA PRO A 36 -9.56 10.16 46.92
C PRO A 36 -8.34 11.09 47.09
N ASP A 37 -7.29 10.88 46.31
CA ASP A 37 -6.07 11.70 46.31
C ASP A 37 -5.81 12.25 44.92
N PRO A 38 -5.62 13.57 44.75
CA PRO A 38 -5.33 14.17 43.45
C PRO A 38 -3.91 13.78 42.94
N TRP A 39 -3.85 13.32 41.70
CA TRP A 39 -2.58 12.95 41.06
C TRP A 39 -1.84 14.18 40.54
N GLY A 40 -0.51 14.17 40.70
CA GLY A 40 0.37 15.08 39.97
C GLY A 40 0.57 14.62 38.52
N TRP A 41 0.99 15.51 37.64
CA TRP A 41 1.30 15.22 36.25
C TRP A 41 2.32 14.08 36.07
N GLY A 42 3.34 14.02 36.95
CA GLY A 42 4.34 12.95 36.92
C GLY A 42 3.73 11.57 37.10
N GLN A 43 2.79 11.42 38.02
CA GLN A 43 2.08 10.14 38.26
C GLN A 43 1.21 9.74 37.08
N ALA A 44 0.51 10.68 36.45
CA ALA A 44 -0.30 10.41 35.27
C ALA A 44 0.55 9.97 34.07
N LEU A 45 1.72 10.60 33.87
CA LEU A 45 2.66 10.22 32.83
C LEU A 45 3.31 8.84 33.10
N GLU A 46 3.73 8.60 34.36
CA GLU A 46 4.31 7.34 34.80
C GLU A 46 3.33 6.16 34.59
N ALA A 47 2.04 6.39 34.84
CA ALA A 47 1.00 5.37 34.72
C ALA A 47 0.64 5.05 33.26
N SER A 48 0.72 5.99 32.33
CA SER A 48 0.22 5.81 30.97
C SER A 48 1.29 5.60 29.92
N LEU A 49 2.40 6.36 29.92
CA LEU A 49 3.39 6.30 28.85
C LEU A 49 4.00 4.92 28.61
N PRO A 50 4.37 4.14 29.64
CA PRO A 50 4.96 2.81 29.44
C PRO A 50 4.01 1.88 28.66
N ALA A 51 2.72 1.89 28.98
CA ALA A 51 1.72 1.06 28.31
C ALA A 51 1.57 1.42 26.82
N TRP A 52 1.61 2.71 26.46
CA TRP A 52 1.50 3.16 25.07
C TRP A 52 2.77 2.91 24.26
N TYR A 53 3.95 3.05 24.84
CA TYR A 53 5.20 2.68 24.17
C TYR A 53 5.31 1.16 23.97
N LEU A 54 4.79 0.38 24.93
CA LEU A 54 4.70 -1.06 24.77
C LEU A 54 3.78 -1.43 23.61
N TRP A 55 2.62 -0.75 23.46
CA TRP A 55 1.78 -0.88 22.28
C TRP A 55 2.52 -0.48 21.00
N GLY A 56 3.35 0.53 21.05
CA GLY A 56 4.25 0.87 19.95
C GLY A 56 5.08 -0.33 19.50
N LEU A 57 5.77 -1.01 20.41
CA LEU A 57 6.56 -2.19 20.09
C LEU A 57 5.69 -3.36 19.60
N LEU A 58 4.61 -3.67 20.31
CA LEU A 58 3.71 -4.77 19.96
C LEU A 58 3.00 -4.54 18.62
N SER A 59 2.74 -3.28 18.23
CA SER A 59 2.14 -2.96 16.94
C SER A 59 2.94 -3.49 15.75
N LEU A 60 4.27 -3.60 15.88
CA LEU A 60 5.12 -4.17 14.82
C LEU A 60 4.80 -5.66 14.61
N VAL A 61 4.56 -6.39 15.69
CA VAL A 61 4.16 -7.81 15.65
C VAL A 61 2.76 -7.94 15.07
N VAL A 62 1.81 -7.07 15.50
CA VAL A 62 0.43 -7.08 14.98
C VAL A 62 0.40 -6.77 13.48
N VAL A 63 1.17 -5.79 13.02
CA VAL A 63 1.28 -5.46 11.58
C VAL A 63 1.88 -6.62 10.78
N TRP A 64 2.90 -7.30 11.33
CA TRP A 64 3.46 -8.48 10.70
C TRP A 64 2.45 -9.63 10.62
N LEU A 65 1.71 -9.91 11.71
CA LEU A 65 0.63 -10.91 11.73
C LEU A 65 -0.47 -10.58 10.73
N ALA A 66 -0.94 -9.31 10.70
CA ALA A 66 -1.99 -8.86 9.79
C ALA A 66 -1.62 -9.05 8.31
N ARG A 67 -0.35 -8.81 7.95
CA ARG A 67 0.14 -9.02 6.59
C ARG A 67 0.43 -10.47 6.26
N ARG A 68 0.85 -11.27 7.25
CA ARG A 68 1.15 -12.70 7.07
C ARG A 68 -0.12 -13.55 6.96
N PHE A 69 -1.19 -13.16 7.66
CA PHE A 69 -2.46 -13.88 7.74
C PHE A 69 -3.62 -12.94 7.34
N GLN A 70 -3.60 -12.50 6.08
CA GLN A 70 -4.64 -11.63 5.56
C GLN A 70 -6.00 -12.32 5.62
N VAL A 71 -7.00 -11.62 6.16
CA VAL A 71 -8.38 -12.12 6.24
C VAL A 71 -9.05 -11.90 4.89
N ASP A 72 -9.09 -12.94 4.07
CA ASP A 72 -9.75 -12.98 2.78
C ASP A 72 -10.93 -13.96 2.79
N ARG A 73 -11.77 -13.95 1.72
CA ARG A 73 -12.93 -14.84 1.63
C ARG A 73 -12.56 -16.32 1.60
N ALA A 74 -11.39 -16.67 1.06
CA ALA A 74 -10.95 -18.05 0.91
C ALA A 74 -10.47 -18.66 2.24
N ASN A 75 -9.84 -17.85 3.09
CA ASN A 75 -9.20 -18.29 4.33
C ASN A 75 -9.82 -17.66 5.60
N PHE A 76 -11.01 -17.04 5.46
CA PHE A 76 -11.63 -16.25 6.52
C PHE A 76 -11.62 -16.95 7.89
N GLY A 77 -12.15 -18.17 7.96
CA GLY A 77 -12.26 -18.89 9.24
C GLY A 77 -10.90 -19.10 9.91
N ARG A 78 -9.94 -19.65 9.16
CA ARG A 78 -8.60 -19.94 9.69
C ARG A 78 -7.88 -18.69 10.16
N HIS A 79 -7.84 -17.64 9.35
CA HIS A 79 -7.12 -16.42 9.66
C HIS A 79 -7.81 -15.60 10.75
N PHE A 80 -9.15 -15.62 10.79
CA PHE A 80 -9.92 -15.01 11.88
C PHE A 80 -9.57 -15.64 13.23
N PHE A 81 -9.53 -16.97 13.32
CA PHE A 81 -9.17 -17.62 14.60
C PHE A 81 -7.70 -17.40 14.99
N ILE A 82 -6.77 -17.27 14.02
CA ILE A 82 -5.39 -16.87 14.31
C ILE A 82 -5.34 -15.47 14.93
N HIS A 83 -6.10 -14.51 14.34
CA HIS A 83 -6.17 -13.15 14.88
C HIS A 83 -6.90 -13.10 16.22
N LEU A 84 -7.93 -13.92 16.42
CA LEU A 84 -8.64 -14.00 17.69
C LEU A 84 -7.69 -14.47 18.80
N GLY A 85 -6.97 -15.60 18.60
CA GLY A 85 -5.97 -16.06 19.55
C GLY A 85 -4.86 -15.03 19.77
N GLY A 86 -4.27 -14.50 18.69
CA GLY A 86 -3.23 -13.48 18.77
C GLY A 86 -3.69 -12.20 19.47
N SER A 87 -4.97 -11.81 19.36
CA SER A 87 -5.50 -10.63 20.07
C SER A 87 -5.56 -10.87 21.60
N LEU A 88 -5.95 -12.07 22.01
CA LEU A 88 -6.00 -12.43 23.43
C LEU A 88 -4.59 -12.52 24.01
N ASP A 89 -3.67 -13.20 23.32
CA ASP A 89 -2.28 -13.37 23.76
C ASP A 89 -1.55 -12.01 23.86
N ILE A 90 -1.66 -11.18 22.85
CA ILE A 90 -0.99 -9.85 22.83
C ILE A 90 -1.63 -8.91 23.86
N ALA A 91 -2.95 -8.94 24.04
CA ALA A 91 -3.61 -8.14 25.05
C ALA A 91 -3.18 -8.53 26.48
N LEU A 92 -3.06 -9.83 26.73
CA LEU A 92 -2.59 -10.33 28.03
C LEU A 92 -1.10 -9.99 28.23
N LEU A 93 -0.26 -10.21 27.23
CA LEU A 93 1.16 -9.87 27.29
C LEU A 93 1.36 -8.38 27.56
N GLN A 94 0.63 -7.52 26.86
CA GLN A 94 0.68 -6.06 27.03
C GLN A 94 0.32 -5.69 28.46
N LEU A 95 -0.77 -6.22 28.99
CA LEU A 95 -1.26 -5.94 30.33
C LEU A 95 -0.24 -6.37 31.41
N VAL A 96 0.23 -7.61 31.36
CA VAL A 96 1.23 -8.14 32.31
C VAL A 96 2.54 -7.34 32.25
N ALA A 97 3.01 -7.03 31.04
CA ALA A 97 4.23 -6.26 30.87
C ALA A 97 4.07 -4.80 31.35
N ALA A 98 2.93 -4.16 31.11
CA ALA A 98 2.68 -2.79 31.58
C ALA A 98 2.66 -2.71 33.11
N VAL A 99 1.96 -3.63 33.77
CA VAL A 99 1.92 -3.73 35.24
C VAL A 99 3.33 -4.06 35.78
N GLY A 100 4.07 -4.95 35.11
CA GLY A 100 5.45 -5.28 35.51
C GLY A 100 6.43 -4.11 35.38
N ILE A 101 6.30 -3.29 34.33
CA ILE A 101 7.11 -2.07 34.18
C ILE A 101 6.78 -1.07 35.32
N GLN A 102 5.51 -0.91 35.67
CA GLN A 102 5.11 -0.04 36.77
C GLN A 102 5.64 -0.54 38.11
N ASP A 103 5.57 -1.86 38.38
CA ASP A 103 6.15 -2.45 39.59
C ASP A 103 7.65 -2.18 39.69
N LEU A 104 8.38 -2.35 38.58
CA LEU A 104 9.81 -2.05 38.53
C LEU A 104 10.12 -0.57 38.81
N LEU A 105 9.36 0.36 38.21
CA LEU A 105 9.53 1.80 38.44
C LEU A 105 9.23 2.17 39.90
N HIS A 106 8.21 1.61 40.51
CA HIS A 106 7.86 1.83 41.91
C HIS A 106 8.93 1.25 42.84
N ALA A 107 9.42 0.04 42.54
CA ALA A 107 10.50 -0.58 43.31
C ALA A 107 11.80 0.26 43.26
N ALA A 108 12.17 0.78 42.09
CA ALA A 108 13.31 1.67 41.92
C ALA A 108 13.17 2.99 42.72
N ALA A 109 11.93 3.44 42.93
CA ALA A 109 11.62 4.63 43.73
C ALA A 109 11.41 4.32 45.24
N GLY A 110 11.60 3.07 45.67
CA GLY A 110 11.37 2.63 47.05
C GLY A 110 9.89 2.70 47.50
N ARG A 111 8.96 2.66 46.55
CA ARG A 111 7.51 2.76 46.79
C ARG A 111 6.88 1.36 46.74
N PRO A 112 5.94 1.02 47.64
CA PRO A 112 5.23 -0.26 47.55
C PRO A 112 4.30 -0.25 46.33
N TYR A 113 4.21 -1.41 45.65
CA TYR A 113 3.31 -1.60 44.52
C TYR A 113 2.51 -2.88 44.67
N PRO A 114 1.16 -2.84 44.75
CA PRO A 114 0.33 -4.02 44.91
C PRO A 114 0.15 -4.77 43.57
N PHE A 115 1.21 -5.41 43.07
CA PHE A 115 1.25 -6.01 41.73
C PHE A 115 0.05 -6.92 41.44
N ALA A 116 -0.26 -7.88 42.32
CA ALA A 116 -1.33 -8.83 42.07
C ALA A 116 -2.71 -8.18 42.00
N GLN A 117 -2.99 -7.23 42.91
CA GLN A 117 -4.24 -6.49 42.89
C GLN A 117 -4.34 -5.63 41.64
N LYS A 118 -3.28 -4.90 41.29
CA LYS A 118 -3.23 -4.05 40.11
C LYS A 118 -3.42 -4.84 38.82
N LEU A 119 -2.86 -6.05 38.75
CA LEU A 119 -3.04 -6.93 37.60
C LEU A 119 -4.51 -7.34 37.42
N VAL A 120 -5.22 -7.63 38.49
CA VAL A 120 -6.66 -7.97 38.47
C VAL A 120 -7.51 -6.73 38.08
N ASP A 121 -7.19 -5.58 38.66
CA ASP A 121 -7.89 -4.34 38.37
C ASP A 121 -7.73 -3.95 36.88
N ASP A 122 -6.50 -3.95 36.38
CA ASP A 122 -6.20 -3.61 34.99
C ASP A 122 -6.74 -4.66 34.02
N PHE A 123 -6.74 -5.95 34.39
CA PHE A 123 -7.40 -6.99 33.59
C PHE A 123 -8.90 -6.68 33.44
N THR A 124 -9.57 -6.36 34.54
CA THR A 124 -11.02 -6.09 34.54
C THR A 124 -11.36 -4.83 33.74
N LEU A 125 -10.53 -3.78 33.85
CA LEU A 125 -10.82 -2.48 33.26
C LEU A 125 -10.30 -2.31 31.84
N PHE A 126 -9.12 -2.87 31.50
CA PHE A 126 -8.38 -2.52 30.27
C PHE A 126 -8.16 -3.70 29.31
N PHE A 127 -8.37 -4.97 29.72
CA PHE A 127 -8.12 -6.10 28.83
C PHE A 127 -8.92 -6.02 27.54
N HIS A 128 -10.19 -5.71 27.60
CA HIS A 128 -11.05 -5.55 26.42
C HIS A 128 -10.60 -4.39 25.50
N TRP A 129 -10.09 -3.30 26.08
CA TRP A 129 -9.52 -2.19 25.31
C TRP A 129 -8.27 -2.62 24.55
N ASN A 130 -7.42 -3.44 25.17
CA ASN A 130 -6.23 -3.99 24.51
C ASN A 130 -6.61 -4.89 23.33
N VAL A 131 -7.63 -5.71 23.45
CA VAL A 131 -8.19 -6.50 22.35
C VAL A 131 -8.71 -5.57 21.21
N LEU A 132 -9.43 -4.51 21.57
CA LEU A 132 -9.92 -3.54 20.57
C LEU A 132 -8.79 -2.80 19.85
N ILE A 133 -7.73 -2.41 20.55
CA ILE A 133 -6.55 -1.77 19.93
C ILE A 133 -5.91 -2.72 18.92
N TYR A 134 -5.76 -4.01 19.26
CA TYR A 134 -5.25 -5.02 18.33
C TYR A 134 -6.08 -5.04 17.03
N TRP A 135 -7.41 -5.16 17.15
CA TRP A 135 -8.30 -5.22 16.00
C TRP A 135 -8.34 -3.91 15.21
N ALA A 136 -8.20 -2.77 15.88
CA ALA A 136 -8.07 -1.47 15.21
C ALA A 136 -6.81 -1.43 14.33
N ILE A 137 -5.67 -1.90 14.85
CA ILE A 137 -4.43 -1.99 14.05
C ILE A 137 -4.62 -2.92 12.85
N VAL A 138 -5.21 -4.11 13.05
CA VAL A 138 -5.50 -5.06 11.96
C VAL A 138 -6.40 -4.41 10.90
N ALA A 139 -7.47 -3.73 11.31
CA ALA A 139 -8.38 -3.04 10.40
C ALA A 139 -7.68 -1.94 9.57
N VAL A 140 -6.83 -1.13 10.22
CA VAL A 140 -6.05 -0.08 9.54
C VAL A 140 -5.08 -0.68 8.53
N VAL A 141 -4.38 -1.76 8.87
CA VAL A 141 -3.47 -2.45 7.95
C VAL A 141 -4.22 -2.97 6.72
N HIS A 142 -5.35 -3.66 6.92
CA HIS A 142 -6.14 -4.20 5.81
C HIS A 142 -6.75 -3.09 4.94
N ALA A 143 -7.25 -2.01 5.54
CA ALA A 143 -7.77 -0.85 4.80
C ALA A 143 -6.68 -0.19 3.95
N TYR A 144 -5.49 -0.03 4.52
CA TYR A 144 -4.33 0.54 3.81
C TYR A 144 -3.90 -0.33 2.63
N ASP A 145 -3.72 -1.64 2.85
CA ASP A 145 -3.30 -2.58 1.81
C ASP A 145 -4.37 -2.70 0.71
N TYR A 146 -5.66 -2.68 1.07
CA TYR A 146 -6.77 -2.66 0.12
C TYR A 146 -6.79 -1.38 -0.75
N HIS A 147 -6.60 -0.21 -0.12
CA HIS A 147 -6.51 1.07 -0.85
C HIS A 147 -5.35 1.07 -1.85
N HIS A 148 -4.18 0.63 -1.42
CA HIS A 148 -3.02 0.53 -2.31
C HIS A 148 -3.24 -0.46 -3.47
N ALA A 149 -3.88 -1.60 -3.21
CA ALA A 149 -4.24 -2.56 -4.27
C ALA A 149 -5.24 -1.95 -5.27
N LEU A 150 -6.20 -1.13 -4.82
CA LEU A 150 -7.12 -0.41 -5.70
C LEU A 150 -6.42 0.66 -6.54
N GLU A 151 -5.50 1.42 -5.95
CA GLU A 151 -4.71 2.42 -6.68
C GLU A 151 -3.83 1.77 -7.74
N GLN A 152 -3.15 0.67 -7.40
CA GLN A 152 -2.37 -0.10 -8.37
C GLN A 152 -3.26 -0.62 -9.52
N ARG A 153 -4.44 -1.15 -9.22
CA ARG A 153 -5.41 -1.59 -10.25
C ARG A 153 -5.91 -0.43 -11.11
N ARG A 154 -6.06 0.78 -10.56
CA ARG A 154 -6.43 1.99 -11.34
C ARG A 154 -5.32 2.40 -12.30
N VAL A 155 -4.06 2.35 -11.84
CA VAL A 155 -2.89 2.66 -12.68
C VAL A 155 -2.66 1.58 -13.75
N THR A 156 -3.02 0.31 -13.46
CA THR A 156 -2.84 -0.84 -14.36
C THR A 156 -4.06 -1.06 -15.27
N ARG A 157 -5.16 -0.31 -15.11
CA ARG A 157 -6.29 -0.41 -16.03
C ARG A 157 -5.89 0.23 -17.35
N PRO A 158 -5.80 -0.54 -18.44
CA PRO A 158 -5.43 0.01 -19.73
C PRO A 158 -6.34 1.19 -20.10
N ALA A 159 -5.78 2.21 -20.67
CA ALA A 159 -6.56 3.37 -21.09
C ALA A 159 -7.41 3.00 -22.30
N ASP A 160 -8.73 3.00 -22.16
CA ASP A 160 -9.66 2.78 -23.28
C ASP A 160 -9.66 3.96 -24.26
N ARG A 161 -9.28 5.16 -23.78
CA ARG A 161 -9.25 6.40 -24.56
C ARG A 161 -8.02 7.23 -24.21
N LEU A 162 -7.45 7.86 -25.20
CA LEU A 162 -6.33 8.79 -25.07
C LEU A 162 -6.84 10.21 -25.39
N LEU A 163 -6.59 11.16 -24.49
CA LEU A 163 -6.88 12.57 -24.75
C LEU A 163 -5.76 13.14 -25.63
N VAL A 164 -6.13 13.62 -26.79
CA VAL A 164 -5.25 14.21 -27.79
C VAL A 164 -5.60 15.68 -27.96
N GLU A 165 -4.58 16.53 -28.06
CA GLU A 165 -4.73 17.96 -28.38
C GLU A 165 -4.22 18.19 -29.79
N ASP A 166 -5.07 18.75 -30.66
CA ASP A 166 -4.75 19.09 -32.03
C ASP A 166 -5.41 20.42 -32.38
N ASP A 167 -4.63 21.40 -32.88
CA ASP A 167 -5.07 22.75 -33.23
C ASP A 167 -5.93 23.44 -32.15
N GLY A 168 -5.53 23.32 -30.87
CA GLY A 168 -6.24 23.92 -29.74
C GLY A 168 -7.56 23.24 -29.38
N ARG A 169 -7.86 22.10 -29.98
CA ARG A 169 -9.01 21.23 -29.63
C ARG A 169 -8.54 19.97 -28.94
N SER A 170 -9.25 19.62 -27.88
CA SER A 170 -9.01 18.35 -27.15
C SER A 170 -10.12 17.36 -27.50
N PHE A 171 -9.75 16.15 -27.89
CA PHE A 171 -10.70 15.07 -28.17
C PHE A 171 -10.14 13.72 -27.74
N PHE A 172 -11.03 12.75 -27.60
CA PHE A 172 -10.66 11.42 -27.20
C PHE A 172 -10.52 10.48 -28.40
N VAL A 173 -9.36 9.82 -28.49
CA VAL A 173 -9.11 8.70 -29.42
C VAL A 173 -9.27 7.40 -28.63
N ARG A 174 -10.11 6.48 -29.10
CA ARG A 174 -10.21 5.14 -28.52
C ARG A 174 -8.96 4.35 -28.86
N THR A 175 -8.37 3.68 -27.87
CA THR A 175 -7.18 2.85 -28.10
C THR A 175 -7.45 1.71 -29.08
N ALA A 176 -8.67 1.18 -29.10
CA ALA A 176 -9.10 0.16 -30.07
C ALA A 176 -9.00 0.60 -31.53
N ASP A 177 -9.05 1.91 -31.81
CA ASP A 177 -8.99 2.45 -33.17
C ASP A 177 -7.55 2.78 -33.59
N VAL A 178 -6.59 2.73 -32.67
CA VAL A 178 -5.17 2.97 -32.96
C VAL A 178 -4.56 1.75 -33.59
N ASP A 179 -3.96 1.92 -34.78
CA ASP A 179 -3.30 0.83 -35.52
C ASP A 179 -1.87 0.63 -35.02
N TRP A 180 -1.14 1.71 -34.85
CA TRP A 180 0.22 1.70 -34.31
C TRP A 180 0.63 3.06 -33.80
N ILE A 181 1.73 3.11 -33.04
CA ILE A 181 2.24 4.30 -32.37
C ILE A 181 3.72 4.45 -32.66
N GLU A 182 4.12 5.66 -33.04
CA GLU A 182 5.50 6.00 -33.36
C GLU A 182 6.05 7.07 -32.41
N ALA A 183 7.31 6.92 -32.00
CA ALA A 183 8.01 7.94 -31.22
C ALA A 183 8.38 9.15 -32.11
N ALA A 184 8.06 10.36 -31.66
CA ALA A 184 8.32 11.62 -32.35
C ALA A 184 8.91 12.67 -31.37
N LYS A 185 10.19 12.52 -31.00
CA LYS A 185 10.90 13.35 -30.00
C LYS A 185 10.16 13.35 -28.65
N ASN A 186 9.56 14.47 -28.24
CA ASN A 186 8.81 14.64 -26.99
C ASN A 186 7.32 14.29 -27.14
N TYR A 187 6.91 13.78 -28.31
CA TYR A 187 5.56 13.37 -28.64
C TYR A 187 5.56 11.94 -29.13
N VAL A 188 4.41 11.34 -29.17
CA VAL A 188 4.13 10.12 -29.93
C VAL A 188 3.07 10.43 -30.98
N ARG A 189 3.19 9.76 -32.14
CA ARG A 189 2.18 9.78 -33.20
C ARG A 189 1.29 8.56 -33.04
N LEU A 190 0.00 8.79 -32.92
CA LEU A 190 -1.04 7.78 -32.94
C LEU A 190 -1.58 7.67 -34.36
N HIS A 191 -1.38 6.53 -35.01
CA HIS A 191 -1.90 6.27 -36.36
C HIS A 191 -3.26 5.56 -36.24
N VAL A 192 -4.30 6.16 -36.80
CA VAL A 192 -5.70 5.72 -36.74
C VAL A 192 -6.27 5.75 -38.14
N GLY A 193 -6.25 4.62 -38.85
CA GLY A 193 -6.56 4.58 -40.27
C GLY A 193 -5.69 5.55 -41.07
N ASP A 194 -6.30 6.47 -41.79
CA ASP A 194 -5.58 7.48 -42.59
C ASP A 194 -5.22 8.74 -41.80
N ARG A 195 -5.55 8.80 -40.51
CA ARG A 195 -5.31 9.99 -39.68
C ARG A 195 -4.13 9.74 -38.72
N THR A 196 -3.44 10.83 -38.41
CA THR A 196 -2.33 10.81 -37.45
C THR A 196 -2.56 11.91 -36.40
N HIS A 197 -2.44 11.54 -35.13
CA HIS A 197 -2.61 12.47 -34.03
C HIS A 197 -1.35 12.54 -33.18
N LEU A 198 -1.00 13.74 -32.71
CA LEU A 198 0.14 13.94 -31.82
C LEU A 198 -0.30 13.94 -30.36
N LEU A 199 0.35 13.13 -29.54
CA LEU A 199 0.14 13.09 -28.09
C LEU A 199 1.45 13.45 -27.37
N ARG A 200 1.42 14.41 -26.47
CA ARG A 200 2.59 14.80 -25.66
C ARG A 200 2.85 13.72 -24.60
N SER A 201 3.68 12.77 -24.95
CA SER A 201 4.10 11.64 -24.09
C SER A 201 5.37 11.03 -24.64
N THR A 202 6.07 10.27 -23.80
CA THR A 202 7.10 9.35 -24.30
C THR A 202 6.46 8.01 -24.67
N LEU A 203 7.08 7.28 -25.61
CA LEU A 203 6.58 5.96 -26.01
C LEU A 203 6.51 4.99 -24.81
N THR A 204 7.51 5.03 -23.93
CA THR A 204 7.55 4.19 -22.72
C THR A 204 6.45 4.53 -21.71
N ALA A 205 6.16 5.81 -21.50
CA ALA A 205 5.08 6.23 -20.60
C ALA A 205 3.69 5.86 -21.15
N LEU A 206 3.54 5.93 -22.48
CA LEU A 206 2.28 5.54 -23.12
C LEU A 206 2.11 4.01 -23.11
N GLU A 207 3.17 3.24 -23.39
CA GLU A 207 3.16 1.79 -23.34
C GLU A 207 2.66 1.25 -21.99
N GLN A 208 3.04 1.88 -20.86
CA GLN A 208 2.56 1.51 -19.52
C GLN A 208 1.06 1.76 -19.29
N ARG A 209 0.44 2.59 -20.12
CA ARG A 209 -1.00 2.94 -20.04
C ARG A 209 -1.86 2.14 -21.01
N LEU A 210 -1.24 1.46 -21.97
CA LEU A 210 -1.92 0.65 -22.97
C LEU A 210 -2.09 -0.79 -22.48
N ASP A 211 -3.07 -1.48 -23.04
CA ASP A 211 -3.28 -2.90 -22.79
C ASP A 211 -2.11 -3.71 -23.34
N PRO A 212 -1.30 -4.38 -22.50
CA PRO A 212 -0.17 -5.16 -22.95
C PRO A 212 -0.57 -6.42 -23.75
N GLU A 213 -1.84 -6.86 -23.70
CA GLU A 213 -2.32 -7.97 -24.55
C GLU A 213 -2.60 -7.51 -25.97
N ARG A 214 -2.92 -6.24 -26.15
CA ARG A 214 -3.25 -5.65 -27.46
C ARG A 214 -2.13 -4.84 -28.06
N PHE A 215 -1.29 -4.20 -27.25
CA PHE A 215 -0.22 -3.33 -27.72
C PHE A 215 1.15 -3.90 -27.38
N ARG A 216 1.96 -4.13 -28.40
CA ARG A 216 3.30 -4.68 -28.26
C ARG A 216 4.34 -3.78 -28.90
N ARG A 217 5.43 -3.58 -28.17
CA ARG A 217 6.58 -2.85 -28.70
C ARG A 217 7.35 -3.73 -29.66
N ILE A 218 7.57 -3.24 -30.89
CA ILE A 218 8.22 -3.98 -31.98
C ILE A 218 9.62 -3.46 -32.30
N ASN A 219 9.94 -2.23 -31.89
CA ASN A 219 11.31 -1.69 -31.94
C ASN A 219 11.44 -0.53 -30.94
N ARG A 220 12.60 0.14 -30.90
CA ARG A 220 12.87 1.26 -29.98
C ARG A 220 11.91 2.44 -30.14
N SER A 221 11.28 2.59 -31.30
CA SER A 221 10.47 3.76 -31.67
C SER A 221 9.03 3.42 -32.06
N ALA A 222 8.60 2.15 -32.05
CA ALA A 222 7.25 1.77 -32.46
C ALA A 222 6.61 0.71 -31.56
N VAL A 223 5.30 0.90 -31.34
CA VAL A 223 4.35 -0.01 -30.69
C VAL A 223 3.23 -0.30 -31.66
N VAL A 224 2.81 -1.54 -31.85
CA VAL A 224 1.69 -1.93 -32.72
C VAL A 224 0.53 -2.47 -31.92
N ASN A 225 -0.69 -2.27 -32.44
CA ASN A 225 -1.88 -2.95 -31.98
C ASN A 225 -1.99 -4.32 -32.66
N LEU A 226 -1.93 -5.39 -31.85
CA LEU A 226 -1.96 -6.77 -32.37
C LEU A 226 -3.26 -7.08 -33.11
N ASP A 227 -4.41 -6.51 -32.70
CA ASP A 227 -5.69 -6.68 -33.40
C ASP A 227 -5.69 -6.08 -34.82
N ARG A 228 -4.73 -5.23 -35.12
CA ARG A 228 -4.54 -4.57 -36.41
C ARG A 228 -3.43 -5.17 -37.24
N VAL A 229 -2.71 -6.16 -36.73
CA VAL A 229 -1.68 -6.89 -37.49
C VAL A 229 -2.38 -7.88 -38.44
N ARG A 230 -2.03 -7.78 -39.71
CA ARG A 230 -2.51 -8.68 -40.76
C ARG A 230 -1.57 -9.86 -40.94
N GLU A 231 -0.24 -9.57 -40.96
CA GLU A 231 0.75 -10.58 -41.35
C GLU A 231 2.16 -10.18 -40.85
N LEU A 232 3.02 -11.18 -40.61
CA LEU A 232 4.43 -11.03 -40.30
C LEU A 232 5.27 -11.63 -41.44
N GLN A 233 6.11 -10.83 -42.08
CA GLN A 233 6.99 -11.28 -43.12
C GLN A 233 8.44 -11.33 -42.61
N PRO A 234 9.15 -12.46 -42.78
CA PRO A 234 10.58 -12.52 -42.47
C PRO A 234 11.35 -11.47 -43.26
N TRP A 235 12.35 -10.84 -42.62
CA TRP A 235 13.24 -9.89 -43.25
C TRP A 235 14.69 -10.20 -42.95
N PHE A 236 15.61 -9.46 -43.54
CA PHE A 236 17.06 -9.72 -43.46
C PHE A 236 17.55 -9.66 -41.98
N HIS A 237 18.63 -10.41 -41.70
CA HIS A 237 19.35 -10.44 -40.42
C HIS A 237 18.53 -10.80 -39.18
N GLY A 238 17.39 -11.50 -39.35
CA GLY A 238 16.52 -11.93 -38.24
C GLY A 238 15.49 -10.90 -37.82
N ASP A 239 15.40 -9.76 -38.46
CA ASP A 239 14.28 -8.81 -38.34
C ASP A 239 13.04 -9.36 -39.06
N ALA A 240 11.90 -8.74 -38.91
CA ALA A 240 10.68 -9.03 -39.64
C ALA A 240 9.93 -7.73 -39.97
N ILE A 241 9.02 -7.80 -40.92
CA ILE A 241 8.10 -6.72 -41.26
C ILE A 241 6.71 -7.08 -40.74
N VAL A 242 6.17 -6.23 -39.89
CA VAL A 242 4.77 -6.26 -39.48
C VAL A 242 3.94 -5.52 -40.51
N ILE A 243 2.97 -6.19 -41.11
CA ILE A 243 2.05 -5.60 -42.07
C ILE A 243 0.71 -5.43 -41.35
N LEU A 244 0.24 -4.20 -41.29
CA LEU A 244 -1.04 -3.86 -40.65
C LEU A 244 -2.21 -4.03 -41.66
N GLN A 245 -3.43 -4.06 -41.13
CA GLN A 245 -4.66 -4.13 -41.95
C GLN A 245 -4.75 -2.98 -42.95
N THR A 246 -4.25 -1.81 -42.58
CA THR A 246 -4.13 -0.61 -43.45
C THR A 246 -3.13 -0.79 -44.60
N GLY A 247 -2.33 -1.87 -44.61
CA GLY A 247 -1.22 -2.06 -45.54
C GLY A 247 0.10 -1.41 -45.11
N THR A 248 0.12 -0.67 -44.02
CA THR A 248 1.31 -0.03 -43.47
C THR A 248 2.32 -1.11 -43.06
N ARG A 249 3.61 -0.89 -43.38
CA ARG A 249 4.71 -1.79 -43.06
C ARG A 249 5.58 -1.19 -41.98
N VAL A 250 5.77 -1.88 -40.87
CA VAL A 250 6.58 -1.42 -39.75
C VAL A 250 7.61 -2.49 -39.39
N THR A 251 8.88 -2.10 -39.20
CA THR A 251 9.96 -3.04 -38.91
C THR A 251 9.90 -3.56 -37.48
N LEU A 252 9.85 -4.88 -37.32
CA LEU A 252 10.04 -5.61 -36.07
C LEU A 252 11.52 -5.96 -35.92
N SER A 253 12.19 -5.35 -34.94
CA SER A 253 13.58 -5.67 -34.66
C SER A 253 13.71 -7.02 -33.96
N ARG A 254 14.73 -7.78 -34.31
CA ARG A 254 15.04 -9.11 -33.73
C ARG A 254 14.94 -9.14 -32.21
N ARG A 255 15.42 -8.09 -31.52
CA ARG A 255 15.38 -7.99 -30.06
C ARG A 255 13.95 -7.99 -29.48
N TYR A 256 12.96 -7.56 -30.24
CA TYR A 256 11.55 -7.43 -29.80
C TYR A 256 10.67 -8.57 -30.33
N ARG A 257 11.27 -9.54 -31.06
CA ARG A 257 10.51 -10.63 -31.67
C ARG A 257 9.84 -11.53 -30.66
N ASP A 258 10.55 -11.86 -29.57
CA ASP A 258 10.02 -12.72 -28.50
C ASP A 258 8.85 -12.04 -27.77
N ASN A 259 8.89 -10.71 -27.62
CA ASN A 259 7.80 -9.93 -27.03
C ASN A 259 6.50 -10.00 -27.85
N LEU A 260 6.61 -10.10 -29.17
CA LEU A 260 5.45 -10.19 -30.06
C LEU A 260 4.83 -11.59 -30.07
N LEU A 261 5.67 -12.62 -29.94
CA LEU A 261 5.27 -14.03 -30.03
C LEU A 261 4.98 -14.67 -28.66
N ALA A 262 5.33 -14.01 -27.56
CA ALA A 262 5.03 -14.51 -26.22
C ALA A 262 3.51 -14.63 -26.02
N PRO A 263 2.99 -15.80 -25.60
CA PRO A 263 1.59 -15.94 -25.24
C PRO A 263 1.30 -14.98 -24.08
N SER A 264 0.13 -14.33 -24.11
CA SER A 264 -0.40 -13.58 -22.99
C SER A 264 -0.46 -14.50 -21.77
N THR A 265 0.35 -14.23 -20.76
CA THR A 265 0.25 -14.93 -19.47
C THR A 265 -1.06 -14.52 -18.81
N SER A 266 -2.03 -15.41 -18.86
CA SER A 266 -3.31 -15.35 -18.16
C SER A 266 -3.12 -15.38 -16.66
#